data_ab04bd8525ea62ba3b19e19c735065c8
#
_entry.id   ab04bd8525ea62ba3b19e19c735065c8
#
_cell.length_a   1.000
_cell.length_b   1.000
_cell.length_c   1.000
_cell.angle_alpha   90.00
_cell.angle_beta   90.00
_cell.angle_gamma   90.00
#
_symmetry.space_group_name_H-M   'P 1'
#
loop_
_entity.id
_entity.type
_entity.pdbx_description
1 polymer ?
#
loop_
_entity_poly.entity_id
_entity_poly.type
_entity_poly.pdbx_seq_one_letter_code
_entity_poly.pdbx_strand_id
1 'polypeptide(L)'
;MSQIKLAPNASGTGIFTLESPNSNTNRTLTLPDATGTIITTAGGAAISGTTGTFTGLVDISAAGAGQIKFPATANASSDANTLDDYEEGDFTATVTPNAGGSITLNSSINTLSYTKVGRVVTVCGWIQVSSVSSPSGTYLEIGGLPFALANLTEDGRCAASVTYLDDSAGSYTVMPTWGQELTTKMLVFQTQNTIAASDAWVVNFSYFAS
;
A
#
# COMPACT_ATOMS: atom_id res chain seq x y z
N MET A 1 13.50 52.01 -6.80
CA MET A 1 12.17 51.60 -7.28
C MET A 1 12.30 50.23 -7.89
N SER A 2 11.45 49.27 -7.50
CA SER A 2 11.37 47.98 -8.17
C SER A 2 10.71 48.13 -9.53
N GLN A 3 11.19 47.40 -10.54
CA GLN A 3 10.72 47.52 -11.92
C GLN A 3 10.21 46.15 -12.40
N ILE A 4 9.15 46.18 -13.20
CA ILE A 4 8.72 45.02 -14.00
C ILE A 4 9.42 45.09 -15.35
N LYS A 5 10.24 44.05 -15.66
CA LYS A 5 10.87 43.92 -16.98
C LYS A 5 10.20 42.78 -17.76
N LEU A 6 9.62 43.09 -18.90
CA LEU A 6 9.13 42.09 -19.85
C LEU A 6 10.20 41.87 -20.92
N ALA A 7 10.70 40.62 -21.00
CA ALA A 7 11.68 40.25 -22.03
C ALA A 7 11.03 39.25 -23.01
N PRO A 8 11.01 39.54 -24.30
CA PRO A 8 10.47 38.62 -25.30
C PRO A 8 11.45 37.45 -25.53
N ASN A 9 10.90 36.29 -25.88
CA ASN A 9 11.73 35.18 -26.37
C ASN A 9 12.09 35.46 -27.84
N ALA A 10 13.36 35.51 -28.16
CA ALA A 10 13.86 35.83 -29.48
C ALA A 10 13.43 34.86 -30.59
N SER A 11 13.05 33.64 -30.23
CA SER A 11 12.58 32.60 -31.17
C SER A 11 11.06 32.45 -31.25
N GLY A 12 10.32 33.19 -30.45
CA GLY A 12 8.88 33.10 -30.38
C GLY A 12 8.19 34.16 -31.27
N THR A 13 7.17 33.78 -32.02
CA THR A 13 6.33 34.67 -32.85
C THR A 13 5.00 34.99 -32.19
N GLY A 14 4.70 34.38 -31.04
CA GLY A 14 3.45 34.60 -30.31
C GLY A 14 3.46 35.88 -29.49
N ILE A 15 2.27 36.42 -29.21
CA ILE A 15 2.05 37.59 -28.37
C ILE A 15 1.65 37.13 -26.98
N PHE A 16 2.33 37.64 -25.96
CA PHE A 16 1.90 37.52 -24.58
C PHE A 16 1.08 38.75 -24.20
N THR A 17 -0.20 38.55 -23.88
CA THR A 17 -1.09 39.63 -23.46
C THR A 17 -1.40 39.51 -21.97
N LEU A 18 -1.17 40.57 -21.19
CA LEU A 18 -1.66 40.72 -19.84
C LEU A 18 -2.89 41.63 -19.88
N GLU A 19 -4.06 41.01 -19.67
CA GLU A 19 -5.35 41.70 -19.77
C GLU A 19 -6.04 41.74 -18.41
N SER A 20 -6.65 42.87 -18.07
CA SER A 20 -7.47 42.97 -16.87
C SER A 20 -8.85 42.37 -17.11
N PRO A 21 -9.45 41.67 -16.11
CA PRO A 21 -10.80 41.16 -16.24
C PRO A 21 -11.81 42.31 -16.39
N ASN A 22 -12.90 42.08 -17.12
CA ASN A 22 -14.03 43.02 -17.17
C ASN A 22 -14.75 43.04 -15.82
N SER A 23 -14.28 43.88 -14.91
CA SER A 23 -14.76 43.99 -13.54
C SER A 23 -14.57 45.36 -12.98
N ASN A 24 -15.54 45.87 -12.23
CA ASN A 24 -15.45 47.16 -11.50
C ASN A 24 -14.71 47.02 -10.16
N THR A 25 -14.22 45.84 -9.83
CA THR A 25 -13.49 45.59 -8.59
C THR A 25 -11.98 45.70 -8.83
N ASN A 26 -11.30 46.50 -8.02
CA ASN A 26 -9.83 46.57 -8.03
C ASN A 26 -9.23 45.25 -7.55
N ARG A 27 -8.26 44.76 -8.30
CA ARG A 27 -7.55 43.51 -7.98
C ARG A 27 -6.04 43.76 -8.02
N THR A 28 -5.34 43.16 -7.08
CA THR A 28 -3.88 43.20 -7.02
C THR A 28 -3.34 41.79 -7.22
N LEU A 29 -2.44 41.61 -8.18
CA LEU A 29 -1.62 40.41 -8.33
C LEU A 29 -0.25 40.70 -7.71
N THR A 30 0.01 40.12 -6.54
CA THR A 30 1.31 40.22 -5.91
C THR A 30 2.18 39.06 -6.39
N LEU A 31 3.30 39.37 -7.02
CA LEU A 31 4.29 38.37 -7.38
C LEU A 31 5.18 38.07 -6.17
N PRO A 32 5.58 36.79 -5.93
CA PRO A 32 6.47 36.44 -4.83
C PRO A 32 7.84 37.09 -5.04
N ASP A 33 8.49 37.46 -3.92
CA ASP A 33 9.89 37.91 -3.92
C ASP A 33 10.84 36.70 -3.99
N ALA A 34 10.70 35.96 -5.10
CA ALA A 34 11.50 34.77 -5.38
C ALA A 34 11.55 34.51 -6.89
N THR A 35 12.60 33.84 -7.32
CA THR A 35 12.67 33.30 -8.68
C THR A 35 11.70 32.12 -8.82
N GLY A 36 10.77 32.19 -9.74
CA GLY A 36 9.76 31.13 -9.92
C GLY A 36 9.00 31.26 -11.23
N THR A 37 8.17 30.27 -11.51
CA THR A 37 7.27 30.24 -12.66
C THR A 37 5.84 30.43 -12.19
N ILE A 38 5.09 31.33 -12.84
CA ILE A 38 3.64 31.45 -12.63
C ILE A 38 2.98 30.29 -13.35
N ILE A 39 2.31 29.41 -12.60
CA ILE A 39 1.60 28.26 -13.15
C ILE A 39 0.22 28.72 -13.60
N THR A 40 -0.09 28.49 -14.88
CA THR A 40 -1.41 28.74 -15.45
C THR A 40 -2.20 27.44 -15.57
N THR A 41 -3.54 27.54 -15.56
CA THR A 41 -4.43 26.36 -15.68
C THR A 41 -4.46 25.75 -17.09
N ALA A 42 -3.90 26.44 -18.08
CA ALA A 42 -3.85 25.94 -19.46
C ALA A 42 -2.51 25.21 -19.72
N GLY A 43 -2.57 23.99 -20.26
CA GLY A 43 -1.42 23.27 -20.78
C GLY A 43 -0.78 22.25 -19.84
N GLY A 44 -1.43 21.87 -18.72
CA GLY A 44 -0.95 20.75 -17.90
C GLY A 44 0.39 20.99 -17.22
N ALA A 45 0.72 22.24 -16.86
CA ALA A 45 1.95 22.55 -16.15
C ALA A 45 1.97 21.87 -14.77
N ALA A 46 3.02 21.11 -14.49
CA ALA A 46 3.21 20.51 -13.18
C ALA A 46 3.50 21.58 -12.11
N ILE A 47 2.80 21.49 -10.98
CA ILE A 47 3.18 22.22 -9.78
C ILE A 47 4.34 21.47 -9.14
N SER A 48 5.57 21.97 -9.29
CA SER A 48 6.73 21.38 -8.65
C SER A 48 7.26 22.30 -7.55
N GLY A 49 7.50 21.73 -6.39
CA GLY A 49 8.00 22.42 -5.21
C GLY A 49 8.27 21.44 -4.08
N THR A 50 8.90 21.90 -3.00
CA THR A 50 9.15 21.05 -1.83
C THR A 50 7.88 20.85 -1.00
N THR A 51 6.96 21.83 -1.01
CA THR A 51 5.68 21.78 -0.29
C THR A 51 4.60 22.56 -1.03
N GLY A 52 3.37 22.06 -1.02
CA GLY A 52 2.16 22.77 -1.41
C GLY A 52 1.20 22.84 -0.22
N THR A 53 0.75 24.02 0.19
CA THR A 53 -0.24 24.17 1.25
C THR A 53 -1.61 24.48 0.64
N PHE A 54 -2.59 23.65 0.94
CA PHE A 54 -3.97 23.84 0.53
C PHE A 54 -4.82 24.07 1.78
N THR A 55 -5.59 25.16 1.80
CA THR A 55 -6.48 25.50 2.94
C THR A 55 -7.92 25.02 2.74
N GLY A 56 -8.18 24.35 1.64
CA GLY A 56 -9.49 23.79 1.27
C GLY A 56 -9.36 22.39 0.68
N LEU A 57 -10.45 21.91 0.10
CA LEU A 57 -10.49 20.61 -0.57
C LEU A 57 -9.50 20.57 -1.75
N VAL A 58 -8.70 19.50 -1.82
CA VAL A 58 -7.96 19.13 -3.02
C VAL A 58 -8.83 18.19 -3.83
N ASP A 59 -9.43 18.72 -4.90
CA ASP A 59 -10.27 17.95 -5.81
C ASP A 59 -9.43 17.48 -7.00
N ILE A 60 -9.26 16.15 -7.12
CA ILE A 60 -8.56 15.49 -8.22
C ILE A 60 -9.51 14.70 -9.13
N SER A 61 -10.83 14.95 -9.03
CA SER A 61 -11.88 14.21 -9.74
C SER A 61 -12.16 14.71 -11.17
N ALA A 62 -11.39 15.66 -11.68
CA ALA A 62 -11.56 16.16 -13.05
C ALA A 62 -11.45 15.04 -14.09
N ALA A 63 -12.22 15.18 -15.19
CA ALA A 63 -12.29 14.17 -16.25
C ALA A 63 -10.89 13.75 -16.78
N GLY A 64 -10.52 12.54 -16.50
CA GLY A 64 -9.19 11.98 -16.71
C GLY A 64 -8.76 11.23 -15.47
N ALA A 65 -7.86 10.43 -15.36
CA ALA A 65 -7.49 9.67 -14.15
C ALA A 65 -6.79 10.58 -13.12
N GLY A 66 -7.57 11.19 -12.22
CA GLY A 66 -7.02 11.83 -11.02
C GLY A 66 -6.40 10.78 -10.09
N GLN A 67 -5.09 10.80 -9.92
CA GLN A 67 -4.36 9.84 -9.10
C GLN A 67 -3.38 10.55 -8.18
N ILE A 68 -3.17 9.99 -6.98
CA ILE A 68 -2.08 10.37 -6.09
C ILE A 68 -1.01 9.28 -6.18
N LYS A 69 0.20 9.65 -6.58
CA LYS A 69 1.34 8.73 -6.64
C LYS A 69 2.23 8.92 -5.43
N PHE A 70 2.42 7.85 -4.67
CA PHE A 70 3.40 7.79 -3.59
C PHE A 70 4.79 7.37 -4.12
N PRO A 71 5.88 7.65 -3.39
CA PRO A 71 7.21 7.15 -3.74
C PRO A 71 7.25 5.62 -3.79
N ALA A 72 8.08 5.04 -4.66
CA ALA A 72 8.28 3.59 -4.72
C ALA A 72 8.94 3.01 -3.44
N THR A 73 9.63 3.85 -2.68
CA THR A 73 10.15 3.51 -1.36
C THR A 73 9.46 4.40 -0.34
N ALA A 74 8.86 3.80 0.67
CA ALA A 74 8.20 4.54 1.75
C ALA A 74 9.17 5.54 2.40
N ASN A 75 8.70 6.74 2.63
CA ASN A 75 9.40 7.78 3.37
C ASN A 75 8.55 8.14 4.60
N ALA A 76 8.76 7.39 5.67
CA ALA A 76 7.95 7.50 6.88
C ALA A 76 7.97 8.92 7.46
N SER A 77 6.78 9.46 7.73
CA SER A 77 6.59 10.74 8.42
C SER A 77 6.55 10.54 9.93
N SER A 78 7.15 11.45 10.68
CA SER A 78 6.98 11.51 12.13
C SER A 78 5.64 12.13 12.56
N ASP A 79 4.91 12.74 11.63
CA ASP A 79 3.60 13.32 11.89
C ASP A 79 2.50 12.25 11.74
N ALA A 80 1.81 11.95 12.84
CA ALA A 80 0.75 10.94 12.92
C ALA A 80 -0.47 11.23 12.02
N ASN A 81 -0.61 12.46 11.51
CA ASN A 81 -1.70 12.83 10.61
C ASN A 81 -1.30 12.79 9.12
N THR A 82 -0.12 12.29 8.80
CA THR A 82 0.37 12.18 7.42
C THR A 82 0.07 10.79 6.87
N LEU A 83 -0.61 10.73 5.72
CA LEU A 83 -0.66 9.51 4.90
C LEU A 83 0.61 9.47 4.04
N ASP A 84 1.59 8.68 4.44
CA ASP A 84 2.96 8.69 3.92
C ASP A 84 3.30 7.49 3.04
N ASP A 85 2.40 6.50 2.95
CA ASP A 85 2.64 5.30 2.17
C ASP A 85 1.35 4.65 1.64
N TYR A 86 1.40 4.23 0.40
CA TYR A 86 0.42 3.37 -0.25
C TYR A 86 1.15 2.42 -1.18
N GLU A 87 0.90 1.13 -1.01
CA GLU A 87 1.47 0.08 -1.86
C GLU A 87 0.49 -1.08 -2.01
N GLU A 88 0.43 -1.65 -3.19
CA GLU A 88 -0.29 -2.88 -3.47
C GLU A 88 0.57 -3.80 -4.32
N GLY A 89 0.38 -5.10 -4.13
CA GLY A 89 1.16 -6.10 -4.85
C GLY A 89 0.81 -7.52 -4.45
N ASP A 90 1.63 -8.43 -4.92
CA ASP A 90 1.50 -9.85 -4.68
C ASP A 90 2.80 -10.42 -4.10
N PHE A 91 2.69 -11.50 -3.33
CA PHE A 91 3.83 -12.23 -2.82
C PHE A 91 3.60 -13.74 -2.83
N THR A 92 4.67 -14.50 -2.94
CA THR A 92 4.62 -15.95 -2.85
C THR A 92 4.59 -16.38 -1.38
N ALA A 93 3.51 -17.03 -0.97
CA ALA A 93 3.38 -17.56 0.38
C ALA A 93 4.16 -18.87 0.55
N THR A 94 4.57 -19.13 1.79
CA THR A 94 5.12 -20.43 2.22
C THR A 94 4.30 -20.95 3.39
N VAL A 95 4.25 -22.28 3.55
CA VAL A 95 3.62 -22.92 4.71
C VAL A 95 4.63 -23.87 5.35
N THR A 96 4.93 -23.63 6.61
CA THR A 96 5.93 -24.41 7.35
C THR A 96 5.32 -25.01 8.62
N PRO A 97 5.38 -26.34 8.82
CA PRO A 97 5.03 -26.98 10.09
C PRO A 97 5.97 -26.58 11.22
N ASN A 98 5.45 -26.41 12.44
CA ASN A 98 6.28 -25.92 13.56
C ASN A 98 7.14 -27.00 14.24
N ALA A 99 6.86 -28.29 14.04
CA ALA A 99 7.59 -29.35 14.75
C ALA A 99 8.28 -30.37 13.82
N GLY A 100 8.07 -30.30 12.51
CA GLY A 100 8.77 -31.17 11.55
C GLY A 100 7.93 -31.56 10.34
N GLY A 101 8.57 -32.23 9.38
CA GLY A 101 7.98 -32.52 8.10
C GLY A 101 7.96 -31.29 7.17
N SER A 102 7.19 -31.39 6.09
CA SER A 102 7.07 -30.29 5.14
C SER A 102 5.70 -30.27 4.46
N ILE A 103 5.31 -29.07 4.04
CA ILE A 103 4.14 -28.81 3.20
C ILE A 103 4.65 -28.03 1.99
N THR A 104 4.37 -28.55 0.79
CA THR A 104 4.69 -27.89 -0.48
C THR A 104 3.40 -27.34 -1.07
N LEU A 105 3.39 -26.05 -1.38
CA LEU A 105 2.26 -25.41 -2.03
C LEU A 105 2.27 -25.67 -3.54
N ASN A 106 1.10 -25.64 -4.14
CA ASN A 106 0.93 -25.67 -5.58
C ASN A 106 1.46 -24.36 -6.19
N SER A 107 2.45 -24.45 -7.06
CA SER A 107 3.14 -23.29 -7.65
C SER A 107 2.24 -22.34 -8.43
N SER A 108 1.06 -22.80 -8.85
CA SER A 108 0.05 -21.98 -9.53
C SER A 108 -0.97 -21.35 -8.56
N ILE A 109 -0.96 -21.77 -7.27
CA ILE A 109 -1.94 -21.36 -6.25
C ILE A 109 -1.19 -21.14 -4.91
N ASN A 110 -0.17 -20.32 -4.92
CA ASN A 110 0.65 -19.98 -3.74
C ASN A 110 0.91 -18.49 -3.62
N THR A 111 0.20 -17.68 -4.39
CA THR A 111 0.36 -16.23 -4.39
C THR A 111 -0.78 -15.58 -3.65
N LEU A 112 -0.46 -14.68 -2.74
CA LEU A 112 -1.39 -13.84 -2.00
C LEU A 112 -1.20 -12.39 -2.40
N SER A 113 -2.30 -11.63 -2.44
CA SER A 113 -2.28 -10.20 -2.73
C SER A 113 -2.30 -9.38 -1.43
N TYR A 114 -1.72 -8.20 -1.47
CA TYR A 114 -1.76 -7.27 -0.35
C TYR A 114 -2.05 -5.83 -0.79
N THR A 115 -2.59 -5.07 0.14
CA THR A 115 -2.67 -3.61 0.08
C THR A 115 -2.15 -3.03 1.39
N LYS A 116 -1.23 -2.07 1.30
CA LYS A 116 -0.69 -1.32 2.42
C LYS A 116 -1.15 0.12 2.36
N VAL A 117 -1.66 0.63 3.47
CA VAL A 117 -2.03 2.04 3.64
C VAL A 117 -1.43 2.53 4.95
N GLY A 118 -0.46 3.41 4.87
CA GLY A 118 0.38 3.75 6.02
C GLY A 118 1.02 2.50 6.62
N ARG A 119 0.70 2.18 7.87
CA ARG A 119 1.22 0.98 8.56
C ARG A 119 0.32 -0.26 8.43
N VAL A 120 -0.91 -0.10 7.95
CA VAL A 120 -1.85 -1.22 7.85
C VAL A 120 -1.62 -1.99 6.56
N VAL A 121 -1.35 -3.28 6.69
CA VAL A 121 -1.25 -4.22 5.57
C VAL A 121 -2.43 -5.18 5.65
N THR A 122 -3.20 -5.24 4.59
CA THR A 122 -4.28 -6.22 4.42
C THR A 122 -3.84 -7.25 3.39
N VAL A 123 -3.97 -8.52 3.74
CA VAL A 123 -3.60 -9.67 2.90
C VAL A 123 -4.84 -10.49 2.59
N CYS A 124 -5.00 -10.90 1.35
CA CYS A 124 -6.07 -11.82 0.97
C CYS A 124 -5.62 -12.77 -0.15
N GLY A 125 -6.31 -13.90 -0.24
CA GLY A 125 -6.12 -14.86 -1.31
C GLY A 125 -6.35 -16.31 -0.87
N TRP A 126 -5.94 -17.22 -1.71
CA TRP A 126 -6.07 -18.66 -1.52
C TRP A 126 -4.75 -19.35 -1.85
N ILE A 127 -4.32 -20.26 -0.96
CA ILE A 127 -3.14 -21.10 -1.17
C ILE A 127 -3.52 -22.56 -1.02
N GLN A 128 -2.98 -23.43 -1.89
CA GLN A 128 -3.34 -24.83 -1.95
C GLN A 128 -2.11 -25.74 -1.77
N VAL A 129 -2.30 -26.86 -1.09
CA VAL A 129 -1.28 -27.87 -0.87
C VAL A 129 -1.10 -28.71 -2.17
N SER A 130 0.14 -28.85 -2.61
CA SER A 130 0.53 -29.80 -3.67
C SER A 130 0.93 -31.13 -3.07
N SER A 131 1.72 -31.14 -2.00
CA SER A 131 2.18 -32.37 -1.34
C SER A 131 2.58 -32.11 0.11
N VAL A 132 2.59 -33.18 0.90
CA VAL A 132 3.01 -33.17 2.29
C VAL A 132 4.02 -34.30 2.55
N SER A 133 4.93 -34.07 3.50
CA SER A 133 5.83 -35.11 4.01
C SER A 133 5.81 -35.08 5.54
N SER A 134 4.95 -35.91 6.13
CA SER A 134 4.81 -36.08 7.59
C SER A 134 4.79 -34.77 8.39
N PRO A 135 3.93 -33.80 8.04
CA PRO A 135 3.87 -32.55 8.78
C PRO A 135 3.40 -32.81 10.20
N SER A 136 4.03 -32.15 11.15
CA SER A 136 3.74 -32.34 12.57
C SER A 136 3.81 -31.03 13.34
N GLY A 137 3.01 -30.96 14.40
CA GLY A 137 2.96 -29.80 15.28
C GLY A 137 1.54 -29.32 15.57
N THR A 138 1.45 -28.22 16.28
CA THR A 138 0.19 -27.63 16.73
C THR A 138 -0.16 -26.32 16.04
N TYR A 139 0.78 -25.76 15.28
CA TYR A 139 0.54 -24.61 14.42
C TYR A 139 1.40 -24.68 13.15
N LEU A 140 0.95 -23.96 12.14
CA LEU A 140 1.67 -23.70 10.90
C LEU A 140 2.14 -22.26 10.86
N GLU A 141 3.23 -22.00 10.16
CA GLU A 141 3.67 -20.67 9.82
C GLU A 141 3.31 -20.39 8.35
N ILE A 142 2.42 -19.43 8.10
CA ILE A 142 2.26 -18.85 6.77
C ILE A 142 3.27 -17.70 6.66
N GLY A 143 4.30 -17.90 5.85
CA GLY A 143 5.42 -16.98 5.68
C GLY A 143 5.41 -16.30 4.31
N GLY A 144 6.43 -15.44 4.12
CA GLY A 144 6.60 -14.67 2.88
C GLY A 144 5.88 -13.33 2.87
N LEU A 145 5.33 -12.88 4.01
CA LEU A 145 4.67 -11.58 4.10
C LEU A 145 5.60 -10.46 3.58
N PRO A 146 5.07 -9.47 2.85
CA PRO A 146 5.90 -8.43 2.21
C PRO A 146 6.58 -7.51 3.22
N PHE A 147 5.99 -7.33 4.40
CA PHE A 147 6.51 -6.49 5.47
C PHE A 147 6.54 -7.26 6.78
N ALA A 148 7.56 -7.01 7.59
CA ALA A 148 7.61 -7.55 8.94
C ALA A 148 6.49 -6.95 9.80
N LEU A 149 5.95 -7.76 10.71
CA LEU A 149 4.97 -7.27 11.68
C LEU A 149 5.64 -6.33 12.68
N ALA A 150 4.96 -5.24 13.02
CA ALA A 150 5.45 -4.28 14.00
C ALA A 150 5.56 -4.92 15.39
N ASN A 151 6.58 -4.53 16.13
CA ASN A 151 6.65 -4.74 17.56
C ASN A 151 5.80 -3.64 18.24
N LEU A 152 4.59 -3.99 18.65
CA LEU A 152 3.70 -3.05 19.33
C LEU A 152 4.02 -3.04 20.82
N THR A 153 3.98 -1.86 21.45
CA THR A 153 4.43 -1.61 22.83
C THR A 153 3.76 -2.48 23.90
N GLU A 154 2.60 -3.07 23.59
CA GLU A 154 1.82 -3.89 24.53
C GLU A 154 1.65 -5.33 24.01
N ASP A 155 2.73 -5.96 23.54
CA ASP A 155 2.71 -7.36 23.07
C ASP A 155 1.57 -7.60 22.05
N GLY A 156 1.42 -6.62 21.14
CA GLY A 156 0.27 -6.49 20.22
C GLY A 156 0.29 -7.54 19.14
N ARG A 157 -0.36 -8.65 19.42
CA ARG A 157 -0.61 -9.72 18.45
C ARG A 157 -1.79 -9.31 17.56
N CYS A 158 -1.57 -9.19 16.28
CA CYS A 158 -2.67 -9.09 15.33
C CYS A 158 -3.39 -10.44 15.28
N ALA A 159 -4.58 -10.49 15.87
CA ALA A 159 -5.45 -11.66 15.76
C ALA A 159 -6.11 -11.67 14.36
N ALA A 160 -6.16 -12.83 13.76
CA ALA A 160 -6.78 -13.06 12.47
C ALA A 160 -7.50 -14.41 12.44
N SER A 161 -8.23 -14.67 11.38
CA SER A 161 -8.76 -16.00 11.10
C SER A 161 -8.42 -16.41 9.67
N VAL A 162 -7.99 -17.66 9.52
CA VAL A 162 -7.75 -18.30 8.23
C VAL A 162 -8.72 -19.47 8.14
N THR A 163 -9.37 -19.62 6.99
CA THR A 163 -10.27 -20.76 6.76
C THR A 163 -9.51 -21.88 6.07
N TYR A 164 -9.43 -23.02 6.73
CA TYR A 164 -8.89 -24.25 6.16
C TYR A 164 -9.99 -25.01 5.44
N LEU A 165 -9.68 -25.45 4.23
CA LEU A 165 -10.49 -26.35 3.43
C LEU A 165 -9.83 -27.73 3.46
N ASP A 166 -10.52 -28.72 4.03
CA ASP A 166 -10.21 -30.13 3.86
C ASP A 166 -10.92 -30.61 2.58
N ASP A 167 -10.17 -30.80 1.51
CA ASP A 167 -10.70 -31.19 0.21
C ASP A 167 -11.33 -32.58 0.26
N SER A 168 -10.75 -33.50 1.00
CA SER A 168 -11.22 -34.86 1.13
C SER A 168 -12.57 -34.98 1.87
N ALA A 169 -12.79 -34.14 2.85
CA ALA A 169 -14.03 -34.09 3.62
C ALA A 169 -15.03 -33.06 3.05
N GLY A 170 -14.62 -32.18 2.14
CA GLY A 170 -15.41 -31.08 1.63
C GLY A 170 -15.82 -30.10 2.72
N SER A 171 -15.00 -29.95 3.77
CA SER A 171 -15.31 -29.15 4.96
C SER A 171 -14.46 -27.90 5.09
N TYR A 172 -15.04 -26.85 5.67
CA TYR A 172 -14.38 -25.59 5.94
C TYR A 172 -14.29 -25.36 7.46
N THR A 173 -13.12 -25.08 7.96
CA THR A 173 -12.91 -24.82 9.38
C THR A 173 -12.13 -23.53 9.57
N VAL A 174 -12.64 -22.63 10.41
CA VAL A 174 -11.93 -21.41 10.77
C VAL A 174 -10.84 -21.74 11.79
N MET A 175 -9.59 -21.37 11.45
CA MET A 175 -8.42 -21.61 12.29
C MET A 175 -8.03 -20.32 13.00
N PRO A 176 -7.86 -20.34 14.34
CA PRO A 176 -7.31 -19.22 15.06
C PRO A 176 -5.91 -18.88 14.52
N THR A 177 -5.68 -17.60 14.29
CA THR A 177 -4.43 -17.14 13.67
C THR A 177 -3.97 -15.87 14.34
N TRP A 178 -2.67 -15.70 14.55
CA TRP A 178 -2.08 -14.42 14.95
C TRP A 178 -0.72 -14.16 14.32
N GLY A 179 -0.33 -12.89 14.25
CA GLY A 179 0.97 -12.47 13.75
C GLY A 179 2.09 -12.71 14.74
N GLN A 180 3.26 -13.06 14.24
CA GLN A 180 4.48 -13.12 15.02
C GLN A 180 5.28 -11.84 14.80
N GLU A 181 5.43 -11.04 15.87
CA GLU A 181 6.15 -9.78 15.85
C GLU A 181 7.57 -9.90 15.28
N LEU A 182 8.03 -8.83 14.64
CA LEU A 182 9.36 -8.73 14.03
C LEU A 182 9.66 -9.83 12.99
N THR A 183 8.64 -10.50 12.50
CA THR A 183 8.77 -11.53 11.46
C THR A 183 7.84 -11.26 10.28
N THR A 184 8.03 -11.98 9.20
CA THR A 184 7.15 -12.00 8.03
C THR A 184 6.25 -13.24 8.05
N LYS A 185 5.69 -13.58 9.23
CA LYS A 185 4.95 -14.83 9.42
C LYS A 185 3.68 -14.63 10.24
N MET A 186 2.65 -15.39 9.86
CA MET A 186 1.43 -15.61 10.63
C MET A 186 1.40 -17.05 11.14
N LEU A 187 1.00 -17.23 12.39
CA LEU A 187 0.85 -18.53 13.02
C LEU A 187 -0.61 -18.98 12.93
N VAL A 188 -0.86 -20.10 12.26
CA VAL A 188 -2.20 -20.72 12.12
C VAL A 188 -2.27 -21.92 13.04
N PHE A 189 -3.14 -21.90 14.05
CA PHE A 189 -3.28 -22.97 15.04
C PHE A 189 -4.15 -24.09 14.49
N GLN A 190 -3.49 -25.09 13.94
CA GLN A 190 -4.10 -26.24 13.29
C GLN A 190 -3.27 -27.50 13.56
N THR A 191 -3.93 -28.60 13.91
CA THR A 191 -3.31 -29.93 13.94
C THR A 191 -2.98 -30.38 12.52
N GLN A 192 -1.75 -30.85 12.29
CA GLN A 192 -1.20 -30.98 10.94
C GLN A 192 -1.24 -32.38 10.37
N ASN A 193 -1.52 -33.40 11.18
CA ASN A 193 -1.54 -34.80 10.76
C ASN A 193 -2.69 -35.18 9.80
N THR A 194 -3.64 -34.28 9.59
CA THR A 194 -4.76 -34.47 8.66
C THR A 194 -4.60 -33.70 7.37
N ILE A 195 -3.55 -32.87 7.26
CA ILE A 195 -3.33 -32.07 6.04
C ILE A 195 -2.84 -32.98 4.91
N ALA A 196 -3.47 -32.85 3.76
CA ALA A 196 -3.23 -33.65 2.58
C ALA A 196 -3.04 -32.79 1.31
N ALA A 197 -2.68 -33.42 0.21
CA ALA A 197 -2.68 -32.75 -1.09
C ALA A 197 -4.11 -32.31 -1.47
N SER A 198 -4.21 -31.20 -2.15
CA SER A 198 -5.44 -30.47 -2.52
C SER A 198 -6.11 -29.68 -1.39
N ASP A 199 -5.75 -29.89 -0.12
CA ASP A 199 -6.21 -29.01 0.95
C ASP A 199 -5.73 -27.58 0.75
N ALA A 200 -6.46 -26.63 1.33
CA ALA A 200 -6.18 -25.22 1.09
C ALA A 200 -6.46 -24.33 2.30
N TRP A 201 -5.95 -23.12 2.25
CA TRP A 201 -6.29 -22.04 3.18
C TRP A 201 -6.80 -20.83 2.39
N VAL A 202 -7.98 -20.35 2.77
CA VAL A 202 -8.48 -19.04 2.39
C VAL A 202 -7.98 -18.04 3.42
N VAL A 203 -7.19 -17.10 2.97
CA VAL A 203 -6.46 -16.16 3.83
C VAL A 203 -7.08 -14.79 3.71
N ASN A 204 -7.41 -14.18 4.84
CA ASN A 204 -7.82 -12.77 4.92
C ASN A 204 -7.45 -12.25 6.32
N PHE A 205 -6.48 -11.38 6.41
CA PHE A 205 -6.10 -10.74 7.65
C PHE A 205 -5.44 -9.38 7.42
N SER A 206 -5.41 -8.57 8.47
CA SER A 206 -4.68 -7.31 8.48
C SER A 206 -3.70 -7.28 9.65
N TYR A 207 -2.57 -6.60 9.45
CA TYR A 207 -1.56 -6.40 10.48
C TYR A 207 -0.89 -5.03 10.34
N PHE A 208 -0.18 -4.60 11.39
CA PHE A 208 0.65 -3.40 11.33
C PHE A 208 2.07 -3.79 10.92
N ALA A 209 2.57 -3.14 9.87
CA ALA A 209 3.96 -3.24 9.46
C ALA A 209 4.88 -2.43 10.39
N SER A 210 6.13 -2.90 10.54
CA SER A 210 7.20 -2.23 11.30
C SER A 210 7.72 -0.99 10.58
#